data_3740fd5368d3aa1f70ba5f74f744ec34
#
_entry.id   3740fd5368d3aa1f70ba5f74f744ec34
#
_cell.length_a   1.000
_cell.length_b   1.000
_cell.length_c   1.000
_cell.angle_alpha   90.00
_cell.angle_beta   90.00
_cell.angle_gamma   90.00
#
_symmetry.space_group_name_H-M   'P 1'
#
loop_
_entity.id
_entity.type
_entity.pdbx_description
1 polymer ?
#
loop_
_entity_poly.entity_id
_entity_poly.type
_entity_poly.pdbx_seq_one_letter_code
_entity_poly.pdbx_strand_id
1 'polypeptide(L)'
;LLKILFSTLKADALDLRISDLPIKQSQIIPEQHIGYLPQDNFLPKHLKVRDVIPLFFEKGEEQDLVFRAPFVERIATTKIGLLSMGERRYLELLLIAHLPHPFLLLDEPFSMIEPLYKEKIKEFLIKLKAQKGIILTDHYYADVLEISDRNLVLVNGESTSAADEKALRGLGYLR
;
A
#
# COMPACT_ATOMS: atom_id res chain seq x y z
N LEU A 1 9.94 -3.57 9.32
CA LEU A 1 9.04 -2.69 10.08
C LEU A 1 7.57 -2.98 9.74
N LEU A 2 7.14 -2.89 8.46
CA LEU A 2 5.71 -3.03 8.09
C LEU A 2 5.10 -4.35 8.55
N LYS A 3 5.82 -5.48 8.42
CA LYS A 3 5.36 -6.80 8.90
C LYS A 3 5.15 -6.85 10.43
N ILE A 4 5.90 -6.06 11.21
CA ILE A 4 5.70 -5.94 12.66
C ILE A 4 4.41 -5.15 12.93
N LEU A 5 4.22 -4.01 12.27
CA LEU A 5 3.02 -3.19 12.41
C LEU A 5 1.76 -3.94 11.95
N PHE A 6 1.86 -4.77 10.91
CA PHE A 6 0.76 -5.62 10.44
C PHE A 6 0.56 -6.90 11.27
N SER A 7 1.41 -7.14 12.27
CA SER A 7 1.32 -8.31 13.18
C SER A 7 1.64 -9.67 12.57
N THR A 8 2.29 -9.72 11.41
CA THR A 8 2.81 -10.97 10.81
C THR A 8 4.22 -11.31 11.28
N LEU A 9 4.91 -10.37 11.91
CA LEU A 9 6.21 -10.55 12.55
C LEU A 9 6.14 -10.05 14.00
N LYS A 10 6.61 -10.86 14.95
CA LYS A 10 6.66 -10.51 16.36
C LYS A 10 7.81 -9.53 16.63
N ALA A 11 7.58 -8.54 17.48
CA ALA A 11 8.60 -7.66 18.02
C ALA A 11 8.98 -8.09 19.45
N ASP A 12 10.20 -7.81 19.87
CA ASP A 12 10.64 -8.02 21.26
C ASP A 12 9.95 -7.04 22.20
N ALA A 13 9.73 -5.80 21.76
CA ALA A 13 8.96 -4.77 22.43
C ALA A 13 8.18 -3.94 21.41
N LEU A 14 6.95 -3.61 21.73
CA LEU A 14 6.07 -2.80 20.86
C LEU A 14 5.09 -2.00 21.73
N ASP A 15 5.11 -0.67 21.60
CA ASP A 15 4.04 0.21 22.07
C ASP A 15 3.29 0.74 20.82
N LEU A 16 2.13 0.21 20.55
CA LEU A 16 1.30 0.60 19.41
C LEU A 16 0.04 1.30 19.91
N ARG A 17 -0.24 2.47 19.33
CA ARG A 17 -1.40 3.26 19.68
C ARG A 17 -2.13 3.74 18.43
N ILE A 18 -3.47 3.74 18.51
CA ILE A 18 -4.34 4.39 17.53
C ILE A 18 -5.18 5.43 18.28
N SER A 19 -5.10 6.69 17.87
CA SER A 19 -5.76 7.82 18.55
C SER A 19 -5.45 7.86 20.08
N ASP A 20 -4.16 7.68 20.41
CA ASP A 20 -3.61 7.62 21.77
C ASP A 20 -4.06 6.41 22.62
N LEU A 21 -4.92 5.56 22.11
CA LEU A 21 -5.34 4.33 22.78
C LEU A 21 -4.37 3.18 22.47
N PRO A 22 -3.89 2.46 23.49
CA PRO A 22 -2.99 1.33 23.29
C PRO A 22 -3.73 0.18 22.62
N ILE A 23 -3.08 -0.43 21.61
CA ILE A 23 -3.63 -1.57 20.85
C ILE A 23 -2.63 -2.73 20.92
N LYS A 24 -3.12 -3.93 21.19
CA LYS A 24 -2.31 -5.14 21.14
C LYS A 24 -2.07 -5.57 19.71
N GLN A 25 -0.90 -6.09 19.42
CA GLN A 25 -0.55 -6.62 18.11
C GLN A 25 -1.58 -7.67 17.64
N SER A 26 -2.10 -8.50 18.54
CA SER A 26 -3.13 -9.52 18.22
C SER A 26 -4.50 -8.97 17.78
N GLN A 27 -4.76 -7.69 17.96
CA GLN A 27 -6.03 -7.03 17.58
C GLN A 27 -5.99 -6.47 16.16
N ILE A 28 -4.80 -6.19 15.60
CA ILE A 28 -4.62 -5.49 14.33
C ILE A 28 -5.39 -6.16 13.19
N ILE A 29 -5.22 -7.46 13.00
CA ILE A 29 -5.86 -8.21 11.90
C ILE A 29 -7.33 -8.52 12.21
N PRO A 30 -7.70 -9.10 13.38
CA PRO A 30 -9.10 -9.44 13.65
C PRO A 30 -10.04 -8.23 13.67
N GLU A 31 -9.56 -7.09 14.16
CA GLU A 31 -10.35 -5.85 14.25
C GLU A 31 -10.22 -4.97 12.99
N GLN A 32 -9.53 -5.48 11.96
CA GLN A 32 -9.37 -4.82 10.66
C GLN A 32 -8.81 -3.38 10.75
N HIS A 33 -7.88 -3.14 11.66
CA HIS A 33 -7.29 -1.81 11.81
C HIS A 33 -6.41 -1.41 10.64
N ILE A 34 -5.71 -2.36 10.03
CA ILE A 34 -4.70 -2.11 9.01
C ILE A 34 -4.91 -3.01 7.80
N GLY A 35 -4.98 -2.40 6.60
CA GLY A 35 -4.82 -3.10 5.33
C GLY A 35 -3.33 -3.15 4.93
N TYR A 36 -2.86 -4.27 4.41
CA TYR A 36 -1.46 -4.43 4.02
C TYR A 36 -1.32 -4.86 2.57
N LEU A 37 -0.59 -4.07 1.79
CA LEU A 37 -0.15 -4.41 0.45
C LEU A 37 1.29 -4.95 0.55
N PRO A 38 1.51 -6.26 0.46
CA PRO A 38 2.85 -6.85 0.53
C PRO A 38 3.67 -6.54 -0.74
N GLN A 39 4.98 -6.64 -0.66
CA GLN A 39 5.88 -6.51 -1.81
C GLN A 39 5.59 -7.60 -2.86
N ASP A 40 5.36 -8.83 -2.41
CA ASP A 40 5.04 -9.95 -3.29
C ASP A 40 3.57 -9.92 -3.75
N ASN A 41 3.35 -10.29 -5.01
CA ASN A 41 2.00 -10.44 -5.56
C ASN A 41 1.25 -11.58 -4.86
N PHE A 42 0.01 -11.34 -4.46
CA PHE A 42 -0.80 -12.29 -3.69
C PHE A 42 -2.06 -12.78 -4.43
N LEU A 43 -2.41 -12.17 -5.56
CA LEU A 43 -3.62 -12.56 -6.29
C LEU A 43 -3.46 -13.89 -7.05
N PRO A 44 -4.51 -14.75 -7.07
CA PRO A 44 -4.50 -16.04 -7.76
C PRO A 44 -4.31 -15.89 -9.28
N LYS A 45 -3.19 -16.36 -9.82
CA LYS A 45 -2.78 -16.16 -11.23
C LYS A 45 -3.76 -16.76 -12.26
N HIS A 46 -4.54 -17.78 -11.88
CA HIS A 46 -5.45 -18.50 -12.79
C HIS A 46 -6.82 -17.84 -12.91
N LEU A 47 -7.21 -16.98 -11.98
CA LEU A 47 -8.49 -16.27 -11.99
C LEU A 47 -8.43 -15.04 -12.90
N LYS A 48 -9.58 -14.62 -13.44
CA LYS A 48 -9.73 -13.35 -14.14
C LYS A 48 -9.92 -12.21 -13.15
N VAL A 49 -9.60 -10.98 -13.55
CA VAL A 49 -9.80 -9.79 -12.72
C VAL A 49 -11.24 -9.69 -12.21
N ARG A 50 -12.23 -9.87 -13.09
CA ARG A 50 -13.66 -9.83 -12.74
C ARG A 50 -14.09 -10.90 -11.72
N ASP A 51 -13.37 -12.02 -11.65
CA ASP A 51 -13.67 -13.13 -10.74
C ASP A 51 -12.97 -12.95 -9.39
N VAL A 52 -11.91 -12.12 -9.35
CA VAL A 52 -11.16 -11.80 -8.12
C VAL A 52 -11.83 -10.68 -7.32
N ILE A 53 -12.33 -9.63 -7.96
CA ILE A 53 -12.93 -8.49 -7.27
C ILE A 53 -14.04 -8.90 -6.29
N PRO A 54 -15.00 -9.79 -6.65
CA PRO A 54 -16.03 -10.26 -5.72
C PRO A 54 -15.52 -11.08 -4.52
N LEU A 55 -14.28 -11.56 -4.55
CA LEU A 55 -13.69 -12.24 -3.39
C LEU A 55 -13.32 -11.28 -2.25
N PHE A 56 -13.19 -9.98 -2.55
CA PHE A 56 -12.84 -8.93 -1.59
C PHE A 56 -14.08 -8.17 -1.11
N PHE A 57 -15.13 -8.10 -1.92
CA PHE A 57 -16.28 -7.25 -1.65
C PHE A 57 -17.59 -8.02 -1.89
N GLU A 58 -18.44 -8.07 -0.89
CA GLU A 58 -19.75 -8.73 -0.99
C GLU A 58 -20.77 -7.87 -1.74
N LYS A 59 -20.71 -6.55 -1.58
CA LYS A 59 -21.66 -5.61 -2.16
C LYS A 59 -21.22 -5.15 -3.55
N GLY A 60 -22.19 -5.10 -4.48
CA GLY A 60 -21.94 -4.64 -5.84
C GLY A 60 -21.40 -3.21 -5.91
N GLU A 61 -21.88 -2.31 -5.04
CA GLU A 61 -21.40 -0.92 -4.96
C GLU A 61 -19.90 -0.84 -4.62
N GLU A 62 -19.43 -1.69 -3.71
CA GLU A 62 -18.00 -1.76 -3.34
C GLU A 62 -17.18 -2.34 -4.49
N GLN A 63 -17.69 -3.35 -5.19
CA GLN A 63 -17.06 -3.91 -6.38
C GLN A 63 -16.95 -2.86 -7.50
N ASP A 64 -18.00 -2.05 -7.69
CA ASP A 64 -18.05 -0.99 -8.68
C ASP A 64 -16.95 0.06 -8.49
N LEU A 65 -16.53 0.36 -7.24
CA LEU A 65 -15.42 1.27 -6.97
C LEU A 65 -14.12 0.79 -7.63
N VAL A 66 -13.89 -0.52 -7.62
CA VAL A 66 -12.72 -1.11 -8.26
C VAL A 66 -12.93 -1.25 -9.77
N PHE A 67 -14.09 -1.74 -10.22
CA PHE A 67 -14.37 -1.92 -11.66
C PHE A 67 -14.31 -0.62 -12.46
N ARG A 68 -14.79 0.49 -11.88
CA ARG A 68 -14.79 1.82 -12.52
C ARG A 68 -13.46 2.58 -12.35
N ALA A 69 -12.51 2.02 -11.62
CA ALA A 69 -11.18 2.63 -11.54
C ALA A 69 -10.50 2.63 -12.91
N PRO A 70 -9.71 3.67 -13.24
CA PRO A 70 -9.05 3.78 -14.54
C PRO A 70 -8.33 2.48 -14.91
N PHE A 71 -8.47 2.06 -16.17
CA PHE A 71 -7.86 0.87 -16.78
C PHE A 71 -8.38 -0.50 -16.32
N VAL A 72 -9.14 -0.61 -15.20
CA VAL A 72 -9.60 -1.92 -14.68
C VAL A 72 -10.61 -2.57 -15.63
N GLU A 73 -11.55 -1.81 -16.20
CA GLU A 73 -12.54 -2.33 -17.12
C GLU A 73 -11.91 -3.09 -18.30
N ARG A 74 -10.86 -2.54 -18.90
CA ARG A 74 -10.20 -3.15 -20.09
C ARG A 74 -9.48 -4.46 -19.77
N ILE A 75 -9.08 -4.69 -18.50
CA ILE A 75 -8.41 -5.93 -18.06
C ILE A 75 -9.37 -6.91 -17.37
N ALA A 76 -10.65 -6.57 -17.22
CA ALA A 76 -11.63 -7.34 -16.45
C ALA A 76 -11.72 -8.83 -16.85
N THR A 77 -11.55 -9.15 -18.13
CA THR A 77 -11.59 -10.52 -18.66
C THR A 77 -10.22 -11.20 -18.72
N THR A 78 -9.14 -10.47 -18.39
CA THR A 78 -7.77 -10.99 -18.42
C THR A 78 -7.48 -11.79 -17.14
N LYS A 79 -6.74 -12.89 -17.28
CA LYS A 79 -6.24 -13.63 -16.10
C LYS A 79 -5.17 -12.83 -15.38
N ILE A 80 -5.18 -12.86 -14.05
CA ILE A 80 -4.19 -12.18 -13.20
C ILE A 80 -2.75 -12.51 -13.60
N GLY A 81 -2.47 -13.76 -13.95
CA GLY A 81 -1.13 -14.20 -14.37
C GLY A 81 -0.65 -13.62 -15.72
N LEU A 82 -1.56 -13.02 -16.50
CA LEU A 82 -1.26 -12.40 -17.79
C LEU A 82 -1.20 -10.86 -17.73
N LEU A 83 -1.49 -10.27 -16.57
CA LEU A 83 -1.37 -8.83 -16.36
C LEU A 83 0.11 -8.42 -16.37
N SER A 84 0.41 -7.22 -16.85
CA SER A 84 1.71 -6.59 -16.59
C SER A 84 1.93 -6.39 -15.09
N MET A 85 3.16 -6.13 -14.69
CA MET A 85 3.45 -5.90 -13.26
C MET A 85 2.71 -4.66 -12.75
N GLY A 86 2.66 -3.59 -13.55
CA GLY A 86 1.95 -2.37 -13.20
C GLY A 86 0.43 -2.57 -13.10
N GLU A 87 -0.18 -3.28 -14.05
CA GLU A 87 -1.62 -3.62 -13.99
C GLU A 87 -1.96 -4.40 -12.74
N ARG A 88 -1.16 -5.42 -12.44
CA ARG A 88 -1.37 -6.26 -11.25
C ARG A 88 -1.20 -5.46 -9.97
N ARG A 89 -0.10 -4.69 -9.85
CA ARG A 89 0.19 -3.88 -8.66
C ARG A 89 -0.90 -2.85 -8.40
N TYR A 90 -1.35 -2.17 -9.46
CA TYR A 90 -2.44 -1.21 -9.37
C TYR A 90 -3.75 -1.87 -8.92
N LEU A 91 -4.10 -3.03 -9.49
CA LEU A 91 -5.28 -3.80 -9.06
C LEU A 91 -5.18 -4.23 -7.59
N GLU A 92 -4.04 -4.79 -7.17
CA GLU A 92 -3.78 -5.20 -5.78
C GLU A 92 -3.94 -4.02 -4.80
N LEU A 93 -3.40 -2.86 -5.16
CA LEU A 93 -3.57 -1.64 -4.37
C LEU A 93 -5.04 -1.23 -4.26
N LEU A 94 -5.78 -1.20 -5.38
CA LEU A 94 -7.20 -0.84 -5.39
C LEU A 94 -8.01 -1.77 -4.48
N LEU A 95 -7.78 -3.09 -4.56
CA LEU A 95 -8.47 -4.07 -3.73
C LEU A 95 -8.24 -3.80 -2.24
N ILE A 96 -6.99 -3.67 -1.80
CA ILE A 96 -6.67 -3.42 -0.38
C ILE A 96 -7.16 -2.04 0.09
N ALA A 97 -7.03 -1.03 -0.77
CA ALA A 97 -7.37 0.35 -0.42
C ALA A 97 -8.88 0.60 -0.23
N HIS A 98 -9.74 -0.16 -0.93
CA HIS A 98 -11.20 -0.04 -0.77
C HIS A 98 -11.77 -0.91 0.36
N LEU A 99 -10.97 -1.77 1.00
CA LEU A 99 -11.40 -2.43 2.24
C LEU A 99 -11.60 -1.40 3.37
N PRO A 100 -12.43 -1.70 4.38
CA PRO A 100 -12.83 -0.74 5.41
C PRO A 100 -11.75 -0.38 6.44
N HIS A 101 -10.49 -0.75 6.21
CA HIS A 101 -9.38 -0.46 7.11
C HIS A 101 -9.08 1.04 7.19
N PRO A 102 -8.97 1.63 8.39
CA PRO A 102 -8.62 3.05 8.55
C PRO A 102 -7.16 3.37 8.22
N PHE A 103 -6.28 2.36 8.28
CA PHE A 103 -4.86 2.51 7.98
C PHE A 103 -4.42 1.55 6.88
N LEU A 104 -3.43 1.98 6.07
CA LEU A 104 -2.80 1.17 5.05
C LEU A 104 -1.29 1.14 5.24
N LEU A 105 -0.72 -0.05 5.10
CA LEU A 105 0.72 -0.26 4.96
C LEU A 105 1.01 -0.74 3.54
N LEU A 106 1.84 -0.01 2.81
CA LEU A 106 2.16 -0.29 1.42
C LEU A 106 3.65 -0.58 1.29
N ASP A 107 3.98 -1.82 0.92
CA ASP A 107 5.37 -2.28 0.80
C ASP A 107 5.81 -2.21 -0.67
N GLU A 108 6.62 -1.21 -1.01
CA GLU A 108 7.14 -0.93 -2.35
C GLU A 108 6.04 -0.82 -3.44
N PRO A 109 5.06 0.12 -3.29
CA PRO A 109 3.97 0.24 -4.24
C PRO A 109 4.40 0.71 -5.64
N PHE A 110 5.58 1.31 -5.79
CA PHE A 110 6.11 1.86 -7.06
C PHE A 110 7.17 0.97 -7.72
N SER A 111 7.56 -0.12 -7.05
CA SER A 111 8.68 -0.94 -7.53
C SER A 111 8.33 -1.73 -8.78
N MET A 112 9.24 -1.69 -9.77
CA MET A 112 9.21 -2.47 -11.01
C MET A 112 7.92 -2.33 -11.85
N ILE A 113 7.30 -1.15 -11.84
CA ILE A 113 6.09 -0.87 -12.62
C ILE A 113 6.33 0.26 -13.63
N GLU A 114 5.55 0.25 -14.70
CA GLU A 114 5.62 1.24 -15.77
C GLU A 114 5.22 2.63 -15.27
N PRO A 115 5.81 3.73 -15.81
CA PRO A 115 5.55 5.10 -15.37
C PRO A 115 4.05 5.46 -15.34
N LEU A 116 3.28 4.99 -16.31
CA LEU A 116 1.84 5.24 -16.39
C LEU A 116 1.09 4.77 -15.13
N TYR A 117 1.41 3.57 -14.64
CA TYR A 117 0.78 3.03 -13.43
C TYR A 117 1.30 3.68 -12.15
N LYS A 118 2.56 4.10 -12.12
CA LYS A 118 3.10 4.92 -11.03
C LYS A 118 2.28 6.19 -10.84
N GLU A 119 2.04 6.94 -11.92
CA GLU A 119 1.23 8.16 -11.88
C GLU A 119 -0.19 7.86 -11.37
N LYS A 120 -0.82 6.79 -11.84
CA LYS A 120 -2.16 6.40 -11.37
C LYS A 120 -2.19 6.01 -9.89
N ILE A 121 -1.17 5.33 -9.41
CA ILE A 121 -1.01 5.00 -7.99
C ILE A 121 -0.84 6.30 -7.18
N LYS A 122 0.03 7.23 -7.61
CA LYS A 122 0.23 8.52 -6.93
C LYS A 122 -1.07 9.33 -6.85
N GLU A 123 -1.75 9.53 -7.99
CA GLU A 123 -3.04 10.24 -8.06
C GLU A 123 -4.08 9.63 -7.09
N PHE A 124 -4.13 8.31 -7.03
CA PHE A 124 -5.04 7.58 -6.15
C PHE A 124 -4.68 7.76 -4.68
N LEU A 125 -3.41 7.58 -4.31
CA LEU A 125 -2.94 7.72 -2.92
C LEU A 125 -3.08 9.15 -2.40
N ILE A 126 -2.83 10.18 -3.23
CA ILE A 126 -3.06 11.59 -2.86
C ILE A 126 -4.52 11.84 -2.47
N LYS A 127 -5.48 11.25 -3.17
CA LYS A 127 -6.91 11.35 -2.82
C LYS A 127 -7.25 10.54 -1.57
N LEU A 128 -6.68 9.35 -1.45
CA LEU A 128 -6.98 8.41 -0.38
C LEU A 128 -6.45 8.87 0.99
N LYS A 129 -5.32 9.59 1.05
CA LYS A 129 -4.74 10.07 2.31
C LYS A 129 -5.62 11.08 3.07
N ALA A 130 -6.64 11.65 2.41
CA ALA A 130 -7.66 12.45 3.08
C ALA A 130 -8.65 11.60 3.93
N GLN A 131 -8.69 10.31 3.72
CA GLN A 131 -9.64 9.39 4.36
C GLN A 131 -8.95 8.33 5.21
N LYS A 132 -7.70 7.96 4.90
CA LYS A 132 -6.96 6.89 5.55
C LYS A 132 -5.55 7.33 5.92
N GLY A 133 -5.06 6.84 7.06
CA GLY A 133 -3.64 6.93 7.40
C GLY A 133 -2.83 5.96 6.52
N ILE A 134 -1.78 6.45 5.87
CA ILE A 134 -0.98 5.62 4.95
C ILE A 134 0.48 5.66 5.39
N ILE A 135 1.09 4.49 5.55
CA ILE A 135 2.53 4.31 5.68
C ILE A 135 3.00 3.52 4.47
N LEU A 136 3.96 4.05 3.74
CA LEU A 136 4.54 3.35 2.60
C LEU A 136 6.07 3.31 2.71
N THR A 137 6.66 2.27 2.13
CA THR A 137 8.11 2.13 1.92
C THR A 137 8.35 1.96 0.43
N ASP A 138 9.36 2.62 -0.11
CA ASP A 138 9.79 2.40 -1.50
C ASP A 138 11.23 2.84 -1.71
N HIS A 139 11.90 2.26 -2.71
CA HIS A 139 13.23 2.67 -3.16
C HIS A 139 13.19 3.87 -4.12
N TYR A 140 12.04 4.15 -4.71
CA TYR A 140 11.82 5.30 -5.58
C TYR A 140 11.51 6.55 -4.76
N TYR A 141 12.52 7.06 -4.06
CA TYR A 141 12.37 8.18 -3.11
C TYR A 141 11.70 9.42 -3.71
N ALA A 142 11.92 9.71 -4.99
CA ALA A 142 11.30 10.86 -5.66
C ALA A 142 9.78 10.72 -5.69
N ASP A 143 9.26 9.53 -6.06
CA ASP A 143 7.83 9.24 -6.05
C ASP A 143 7.26 9.32 -4.62
N VAL A 144 8.04 8.88 -3.61
CA VAL A 144 7.65 8.96 -2.18
C VAL A 144 7.55 10.42 -1.72
N LEU A 145 8.59 11.22 -1.97
CA LEU A 145 8.63 12.64 -1.58
C LEU A 145 7.49 13.46 -2.19
N GLU A 146 7.08 13.11 -3.42
CA GLU A 146 6.02 13.83 -4.13
C GLU A 146 4.64 13.69 -3.46
N ILE A 147 4.34 12.53 -2.87
CA ILE A 147 3.00 12.21 -2.36
C ILE A 147 2.88 12.23 -0.84
N SER A 148 3.99 12.14 -0.12
CA SER A 148 4.00 12.00 1.34
C SER A 148 3.98 13.37 2.03
N ASP A 149 3.32 13.42 3.19
CA ASP A 149 3.29 14.60 4.05
C ASP A 149 4.46 14.59 5.04
N ARG A 150 5.04 13.40 5.28
CA ARG A 150 6.10 13.20 6.26
C ARG A 150 6.98 12.02 5.86
N ASN A 151 8.30 12.23 5.85
CA ASN A 151 9.27 11.21 5.46
C ASN A 151 10.21 10.88 6.62
N LEU A 152 10.52 9.59 6.75
CA LEU A 152 11.45 9.05 7.72
C LEU A 152 12.48 8.17 7.01
N VAL A 153 13.75 8.33 7.34
CA VAL A 153 14.81 7.42 6.93
C VAL A 153 15.15 6.54 8.13
N LEU A 154 15.19 5.24 7.89
CA LEU A 154 15.56 4.26 8.91
C LEU A 154 17.00 3.80 8.65
N VAL A 155 17.90 4.16 9.56
CA VAL A 155 19.33 3.78 9.49
C VAL A 155 19.73 3.13 10.79
N ASN A 156 20.28 1.92 10.73
CA ASN A 156 20.74 1.17 11.92
C ASN A 156 19.71 1.05 13.06
N GLY A 157 18.42 0.98 12.70
CA GLY A 157 17.33 0.88 13.69
C GLY A 157 16.83 2.22 14.23
N GLU A 158 17.46 3.33 13.88
CA GLU A 158 17.02 4.67 14.26
C GLU A 158 16.27 5.37 13.12
N SER A 159 15.20 6.09 13.45
CA SER A 159 14.41 6.83 12.50
C SER A 159 14.74 8.33 12.54
N THR A 160 15.06 8.90 11.39
CA THR A 160 15.36 10.34 11.26
C THR A 160 14.43 10.95 10.21
N SER A 161 13.89 12.14 10.49
CA SER A 161 13.06 12.87 9.54
C SER A 161 13.90 13.40 8.38
N ALA A 162 13.39 13.24 7.15
CA ALA A 162 13.99 13.76 5.92
C ALA A 162 12.92 14.49 5.10
N ALA A 163 12.97 15.82 5.07
CA ALA A 163 11.97 16.62 4.40
C ALA A 163 12.11 16.63 2.87
N ASP A 164 13.33 16.48 2.36
CA ASP A 164 13.67 16.62 0.95
C ASP A 164 14.88 15.77 0.55
N GLU A 165 15.24 15.83 -0.73
CA GLU A 165 16.41 15.12 -1.27
C GLU A 165 17.73 15.55 -0.62
N LYS A 166 17.87 16.82 -0.24
CA LYS A 166 19.07 17.32 0.42
C LYS A 166 19.26 16.68 1.80
N ALA A 167 18.17 16.52 2.54
CA ALA A 167 18.18 15.82 3.81
C ALA A 167 18.53 14.33 3.63
N LEU A 168 18.00 13.68 2.58
CA LEU A 168 18.34 12.28 2.24
C LEU A 168 19.83 12.10 1.92
N ARG A 169 20.43 13.06 1.17
CA ARG A 169 21.89 13.08 0.91
C ARG A 169 22.69 13.28 2.20
N GLY A 170 22.26 14.22 3.05
CA GLY A 170 22.92 14.47 4.35
C GLY A 170 22.92 13.27 5.29
N LEU A 171 21.90 12.41 5.21
CA LEU A 171 21.79 11.15 5.97
C LEU A 171 22.51 9.97 5.29
N GLY A 172 23.17 10.17 4.13
CA GLY A 172 23.87 9.12 3.41
C GLY A 172 22.95 8.11 2.69
N TYR A 173 21.65 8.40 2.61
CA TYR A 173 20.69 7.56 1.88
C TYR A 173 20.88 7.68 0.37
N LEU A 174 21.22 8.87 -0.13
CA LEU A 174 21.57 9.13 -1.52
C LEU A 174 23.07 9.45 -1.62
N ARG A 175 23.70 8.91 -2.67
CA ARG A 175 25.10 9.20 -3.05
C ARG A 175 25.19 10.39 -4.01
#